data_ca2d85923d5e79c0eebb82b802d1795b
#
_entry.id   ca2d85923d5e79c0eebb82b802d1795b
#
_cell.length_a   1.000
_cell.length_b   1.000
_cell.length_c   1.000
_cell.angle_alpha   90.00
_cell.angle_beta   90.00
_cell.angle_gamma   90.00
#
_symmetry.space_group_name_H-M   'P 1'
#
loop_
_entity.id
_entity.type
_entity.pdbx_description
1 polymer ?
#
loop_
_entity_poly.entity_id
_entity_poly.type
_entity_poly.pdbx_seq_one_letter_code
_entity_poly.pdbx_strand_id
1 'polypeptide(L)'
;MSLEKKSLITLAKTVAKANPQAAVAYSFGDKNYSYAQLDETLRAELKEIAGTYQLYRENKNILFELIEEVVNEVLPARVIEQYGSFADIRVFGQGEKPIFSVKTSQASKQRAKKFVTKVGLAGVYEVFKLDGYTLEVPTEAWGGAAQIGIEEYLDGRIDMADVVEIINDGLNECVFREIAKALKSVISQIQQTNKKANNSFVQADMDELLQIADAYGKATIYCTFEFAATMVPDNNWISNEQKNTMWNTGYLANYKGHNVVILPNSFEDTKNTQKVMDPSYAYIIPTGADKPIKIAFEGDALVREWENKDWSREIQTYKKFGVGIVGLNNGICVYQNTTLAPAAKTLVLNAAPGLSPVFQ
;
A
#
# COMPACT_ATOMS: atom_id res chain seq x y z
N MET A 1 15.70 -6.00 -34.67
CA MET A 1 14.43 -6.69 -35.00
C MET A 1 13.49 -6.32 -33.88
N SER A 2 12.63 -5.32 -34.09
CA SER A 2 11.73 -4.85 -33.04
C SER A 2 10.80 -5.96 -32.61
N LEU A 3 10.62 -6.14 -31.30
CA LEU A 3 9.65 -7.08 -30.76
C LEU A 3 8.24 -6.72 -31.24
N GLU A 4 7.43 -7.72 -31.47
CA GLU A 4 6.01 -7.47 -31.69
C GLU A 4 5.44 -6.72 -30.46
N LYS A 5 4.51 -5.79 -30.68
CA LYS A 5 3.89 -4.95 -29.65
C LYS A 5 3.47 -5.75 -28.39
N LYS A 6 2.88 -6.93 -28.56
CA LYS A 6 2.47 -7.79 -27.42
C LYS A 6 3.66 -8.30 -26.61
N SER A 7 4.75 -8.64 -27.28
CA SER A 7 5.96 -9.11 -26.61
C SER A 7 6.64 -7.97 -25.84
N LEU A 8 6.64 -6.75 -26.38
CA LEU A 8 7.15 -5.58 -25.70
C LEU A 8 6.36 -5.24 -24.45
N ILE A 9 5.02 -5.27 -24.51
CA ILE A 9 4.16 -5.06 -23.33
C ILE A 9 4.43 -6.14 -22.27
N THR A 10 4.57 -7.40 -22.68
CA THR A 10 4.90 -8.49 -21.75
C THR A 10 6.27 -8.31 -21.12
N LEU A 11 7.25 -7.87 -21.88
CA LEU A 11 8.59 -7.56 -21.38
C LEU A 11 8.54 -6.43 -20.33
N ALA A 12 7.87 -5.32 -20.64
CA ALA A 12 7.70 -4.19 -19.72
C ALA A 12 6.98 -4.59 -18.42
N LYS A 13 5.93 -5.41 -18.52
CA LYS A 13 5.23 -5.97 -17.36
C LYS A 13 6.15 -6.86 -16.51
N THR A 14 6.99 -7.66 -17.14
CA THR A 14 7.95 -8.55 -16.45
C THR A 14 9.00 -7.74 -15.71
N VAL A 15 9.59 -6.72 -16.35
CA VAL A 15 10.55 -5.81 -15.72
C VAL A 15 9.93 -5.08 -14.54
N ALA A 16 8.73 -4.52 -14.72
CA ALA A 16 8.04 -3.78 -13.68
C ALA A 16 7.61 -4.65 -12.46
N LYS A 17 7.40 -5.95 -12.66
CA LYS A 17 7.13 -6.92 -11.57
C LYS A 17 8.39 -7.47 -10.92
N ALA A 18 9.54 -7.37 -11.59
CA ALA A 18 10.77 -7.94 -11.12
C ALA A 18 11.37 -7.13 -9.95
N ASN A 19 11.98 -7.83 -9.01
CA ASN A 19 12.70 -7.18 -7.90
C ASN A 19 14.17 -6.98 -8.30
N PRO A 20 14.68 -5.72 -8.37
CA PRO A 20 16.05 -5.42 -8.76
C PRO A 20 17.12 -6.08 -7.85
N GLN A 21 16.76 -6.30 -6.58
CA GLN A 21 17.69 -6.83 -5.57
C GLN A 21 17.65 -8.36 -5.44
N ALA A 22 16.70 -9.02 -6.10
CA ALA A 22 16.58 -10.45 -6.02
C ALA A 22 17.51 -11.13 -7.04
N ALA A 23 18.36 -12.03 -6.56
CA ALA A 23 19.20 -12.88 -7.42
C ALA A 23 18.37 -14.04 -8.03
N VAL A 24 17.26 -13.71 -8.68
CA VAL A 24 16.32 -14.67 -9.28
C VAL A 24 16.33 -14.48 -10.80
N ALA A 25 16.23 -15.60 -11.53
CA ALA A 25 16.06 -15.56 -12.97
C ALA A 25 14.58 -15.44 -13.33
N TYR A 26 14.26 -14.48 -14.19
CA TYR A 26 12.91 -14.23 -14.70
C TYR A 26 12.74 -14.85 -16.09
N SER A 27 11.64 -15.53 -16.32
CA SER A 27 11.35 -16.14 -17.62
C SER A 27 10.71 -15.13 -18.55
N PHE A 28 11.31 -14.96 -19.72
CA PHE A 28 10.73 -14.19 -20.84
C PHE A 28 10.91 -14.99 -22.14
N GLY A 29 9.81 -15.35 -22.78
CA GLY A 29 9.83 -16.30 -23.87
C GLY A 29 10.34 -17.67 -23.40
N ASP A 30 11.27 -18.26 -24.14
CA ASP A 30 11.86 -19.57 -23.84
C ASP A 30 13.16 -19.50 -23.03
N LYS A 31 13.52 -18.34 -22.52
CA LYS A 31 14.80 -18.08 -21.84
C LYS A 31 14.61 -17.44 -20.46
N ASN A 32 15.58 -17.70 -19.60
CA ASN A 32 15.67 -17.05 -18.29
C ASN A 32 16.70 -15.93 -18.34
N TYR A 33 16.31 -14.78 -17.80
CA TYR A 33 17.11 -13.57 -17.77
C TYR A 33 17.26 -13.06 -16.32
N SER A 34 18.38 -12.41 -16.03
CA SER A 34 18.49 -11.60 -14.83
C SER A 34 17.71 -10.28 -15.00
N TYR A 35 17.39 -9.61 -13.88
CA TYR A 35 16.75 -8.29 -13.92
C TYR A 35 17.50 -7.30 -14.84
N ALA A 36 18.82 -7.20 -14.69
CA ALA A 36 19.65 -6.29 -15.49
C ALA A 36 19.56 -6.58 -16.99
N GLN A 37 19.51 -7.85 -17.38
CA GLN A 37 19.38 -8.23 -18.81
C GLN A 37 17.98 -7.90 -19.36
N LEU A 38 16.93 -8.07 -18.56
CA LEU A 38 15.57 -7.69 -18.95
C LEU A 38 15.42 -6.18 -19.08
N ASP A 39 15.96 -5.41 -18.14
CA ASP A 39 15.95 -3.95 -18.19
C ASP A 39 16.74 -3.41 -19.38
N GLU A 40 17.95 -3.94 -19.63
CA GLU A 40 18.74 -3.58 -20.80
C GLU A 40 18.01 -3.89 -22.13
N THR A 41 17.34 -5.05 -22.19
CA THR A 41 16.55 -5.42 -23.36
C THR A 41 15.38 -4.45 -23.55
N LEU A 42 14.65 -4.14 -22.48
CA LEU A 42 13.53 -3.18 -22.53
C LEU A 42 13.99 -1.79 -22.99
N ARG A 43 15.11 -1.29 -22.43
CA ARG A 43 15.67 0.00 -22.82
C ARG A 43 16.12 0.02 -24.29
N ALA A 44 16.71 -1.06 -24.77
CA ALA A 44 17.12 -1.19 -26.18
C ALA A 44 15.89 -1.16 -27.12
N GLU A 45 14.83 -1.90 -26.80
CA GLU A 45 13.60 -1.91 -27.61
C GLU A 45 12.86 -0.58 -27.56
N LEU A 46 12.77 0.07 -26.39
CA LEU A 46 12.19 1.42 -26.26
C LEU A 46 13.00 2.47 -27.05
N LYS A 47 14.32 2.34 -27.07
CA LYS A 47 15.18 3.21 -27.87
C LYS A 47 15.01 2.98 -29.37
N GLU A 48 14.74 1.76 -29.82
CA GLU A 48 14.42 1.47 -31.23
C GLU A 48 13.06 2.09 -31.63
N ILE A 49 12.09 2.14 -30.72
CA ILE A 49 10.74 2.66 -30.98
C ILE A 49 10.66 4.17 -30.80
N ALA A 50 11.37 4.73 -29.83
CA ALA A 50 11.23 6.13 -29.40
C ALA A 50 12.56 6.85 -29.16
N GLY A 51 13.70 6.33 -29.61
CA GLY A 51 15.03 6.90 -29.36
C GLY A 51 15.32 8.20 -30.12
N THR A 52 14.45 8.60 -31.04
CA THR A 52 14.50 9.89 -31.70
C THR A 52 13.15 10.57 -31.69
N TYR A 53 13.11 11.90 -31.73
CA TYR A 53 11.86 12.66 -31.77
C TYR A 53 10.90 12.22 -32.89
N GLN A 54 11.45 11.90 -34.06
CA GLN A 54 10.64 11.42 -35.17
C GLN A 54 10.01 10.06 -34.86
N LEU A 55 10.77 9.10 -34.37
CA LEU A 55 10.28 7.78 -33.98
C LEU A 55 9.26 7.88 -32.85
N TYR A 56 9.53 8.72 -31.84
CA TYR A 56 8.55 8.99 -30.79
C TYR A 56 7.22 9.48 -31.34
N ARG A 57 7.26 10.46 -32.25
CA ARG A 57 6.07 11.04 -32.86
C ARG A 57 5.26 10.04 -33.67
N GLU A 58 5.93 9.11 -34.33
CA GLU A 58 5.30 8.04 -35.10
C GLU A 58 4.70 6.93 -34.20
N ASN A 59 5.38 6.61 -33.11
CA ASN A 59 5.06 5.45 -32.26
C ASN A 59 4.48 5.80 -30.88
N LYS A 60 4.16 7.07 -30.59
CA LYS A 60 3.69 7.50 -29.26
C LYS A 60 2.50 6.72 -28.73
N ASN A 61 1.59 6.29 -29.62
CA ASN A 61 0.42 5.52 -29.21
C ASN A 61 0.80 4.14 -28.67
N ILE A 62 1.89 3.54 -29.16
CA ILE A 62 2.42 2.26 -28.66
C ILE A 62 2.99 2.46 -27.24
N LEU A 63 3.68 3.58 -27.02
CA LEU A 63 4.20 3.92 -25.69
C LEU A 63 3.09 4.18 -24.68
N PHE A 64 2.07 4.91 -25.08
CA PHE A 64 0.94 5.22 -24.19
C PHE A 64 0.19 3.93 -23.79
N GLU A 65 -0.10 3.07 -24.76
CA GLU A 65 -0.72 1.78 -24.50
C GLU A 65 0.18 0.89 -23.62
N LEU A 66 1.50 0.93 -23.81
CA LEU A 66 2.44 0.22 -22.94
C LEU A 66 2.34 0.72 -21.50
N ILE A 67 2.35 2.05 -21.26
CA ILE A 67 2.22 2.64 -19.94
C ILE A 67 0.87 2.26 -19.32
N GLU A 68 -0.22 2.40 -20.07
CA GLU A 68 -1.58 2.06 -19.61
C GLU A 68 -1.66 0.60 -19.17
N GLU A 69 -1.15 -0.32 -19.98
CA GLU A 69 -1.16 -1.76 -19.70
C GLU A 69 -0.28 -2.13 -18.50
N VAL A 70 0.90 -1.51 -18.38
CA VAL A 70 1.78 -1.73 -17.23
C VAL A 70 1.12 -1.22 -15.95
N VAL A 71 0.59 0.01 -15.94
CA VAL A 71 -0.10 0.57 -14.76
C VAL A 71 -1.32 -0.28 -14.38
N ASN A 72 -2.11 -0.73 -15.34
CA ASN A 72 -3.32 -1.50 -15.07
C ASN A 72 -3.05 -2.86 -14.44
N GLU A 73 -1.97 -3.51 -14.80
CA GLU A 73 -1.65 -4.86 -14.30
C GLU A 73 -0.68 -4.84 -13.12
N VAL A 74 0.37 -4.02 -13.21
CA VAL A 74 1.45 -4.06 -12.22
C VAL A 74 1.06 -3.35 -10.93
N LEU A 75 0.37 -2.21 -10.99
CA LEU A 75 -0.01 -1.47 -9.79
C LEU A 75 -0.92 -2.28 -8.85
N PRO A 76 -2.05 -2.88 -9.31
CA PRO A 76 -2.84 -3.74 -8.43
C PRO A 76 -2.06 -4.96 -7.92
N ALA A 77 -1.20 -5.57 -8.76
CA ALA A 77 -0.40 -6.72 -8.36
C ALA A 77 0.60 -6.38 -7.23
N ARG A 78 1.33 -5.29 -7.35
CA ARG A 78 2.24 -4.79 -6.30
C ARG A 78 1.48 -4.47 -5.01
N VAL A 79 0.33 -3.81 -5.11
CA VAL A 79 -0.51 -3.49 -3.95
C VAL A 79 -1.03 -4.78 -3.28
N ILE A 80 -1.41 -5.80 -4.06
CA ILE A 80 -1.82 -7.12 -3.53
C ILE A 80 -0.64 -7.79 -2.80
N GLU A 81 0.54 -7.76 -3.35
CA GLU A 81 1.73 -8.36 -2.74
C GLU A 81 2.09 -7.69 -1.41
N GLN A 82 2.05 -6.37 -1.35
CA GLN A 82 2.44 -5.60 -0.18
C GLN A 82 1.36 -5.56 0.91
N TYR A 83 0.11 -5.40 0.52
CA TYR A 83 -0.99 -5.12 1.46
C TYR A 83 -2.06 -6.20 1.50
N GLY A 84 -1.97 -7.21 0.62
CA GLY A 84 -2.97 -8.27 0.53
C GLY A 84 -3.13 -9.12 1.81
N SER A 85 -2.20 -9.06 2.75
CA SER A 85 -2.33 -9.74 4.04
C SER A 85 -3.49 -9.17 4.89
N PHE A 86 -3.73 -7.86 4.84
CA PHE A 86 -4.74 -7.16 5.64
C PHE A 86 -5.74 -6.35 4.81
N ALA A 87 -5.51 -6.16 3.52
CA ALA A 87 -6.40 -5.46 2.62
C ALA A 87 -7.10 -6.43 1.63
N ASP A 88 -8.37 -6.18 1.35
CA ASP A 88 -9.13 -6.80 0.27
C ASP A 88 -9.10 -5.84 -0.92
N ILE A 89 -8.41 -6.25 -1.98
CA ILE A 89 -8.11 -5.41 -3.14
C ILE A 89 -8.92 -5.95 -4.31
N ARG A 90 -9.70 -5.06 -4.94
CA ARG A 90 -10.53 -5.42 -6.10
C ARG A 90 -10.42 -4.36 -7.19
N VAL A 91 -10.49 -4.84 -8.43
CA VAL A 91 -10.56 -4.01 -9.61
C VAL A 91 -12.01 -4.02 -10.12
N PHE A 92 -12.57 -2.85 -10.33
CA PHE A 92 -13.93 -2.62 -10.83
C PHE A 92 -13.87 -2.01 -12.23
N GLY A 93 -14.89 -2.29 -13.03
CA GLY A 93 -15.03 -1.67 -14.35
C GLY A 93 -15.25 -0.16 -14.28
N GLN A 94 -15.03 0.52 -15.38
CA GLN A 94 -15.22 1.96 -15.45
C GLN A 94 -16.71 2.33 -15.23
N GLY A 95 -16.98 3.19 -14.24
CA GLY A 95 -18.35 3.59 -13.85
C GLY A 95 -19.08 2.54 -13.01
N GLU A 96 -18.45 1.44 -12.66
CA GLU A 96 -18.99 0.47 -11.72
C GLU A 96 -18.80 0.99 -10.29
N LYS A 97 -19.87 0.91 -9.48
CA LYS A 97 -19.76 1.31 -8.07
C LYS A 97 -18.92 0.33 -7.27
N PRO A 98 -17.84 0.78 -6.61
CA PRO A 98 -16.99 -0.09 -5.82
C PRO A 98 -17.68 -0.49 -4.50
N ILE A 99 -18.50 -1.53 -4.55
CA ILE A 99 -19.25 -2.02 -3.41
C ILE A 99 -18.62 -3.31 -2.87
N PHE A 100 -18.26 -3.29 -1.59
CA PHE A 100 -17.81 -4.45 -0.86
C PHE A 100 -18.92 -4.98 0.04
N SER A 101 -19.29 -6.23 -0.12
CA SER A 101 -20.26 -6.88 0.74
C SER A 101 -19.59 -7.48 1.98
N VAL A 102 -19.97 -7.01 3.15
CA VAL A 102 -19.55 -7.56 4.46
C VAL A 102 -20.62 -8.49 4.96
N LYS A 103 -20.41 -9.79 4.80
CA LYS A 103 -21.45 -10.81 5.06
C LYS A 103 -21.86 -10.92 6.53
N THR A 104 -20.95 -10.59 7.47
CA THR A 104 -21.26 -10.70 8.90
C THR A 104 -20.34 -9.79 9.69
N SER A 105 -20.89 -8.88 10.49
CA SER A 105 -20.08 -8.04 11.38
C SER A 105 -19.48 -8.89 12.50
N GLN A 106 -18.29 -8.51 12.99
CA GLN A 106 -17.67 -9.22 14.12
C GLN A 106 -18.49 -9.06 15.40
N ALA A 107 -19.16 -7.92 15.58
CA ALA A 107 -20.09 -7.72 16.68
C ALA A 107 -21.26 -8.70 16.62
N SER A 108 -21.76 -9.03 15.44
CA SER A 108 -22.77 -10.07 15.25
C SER A 108 -22.24 -11.46 15.57
N LYS A 109 -20.99 -11.77 15.19
CA LYS A 109 -20.33 -13.04 15.56
C LYS A 109 -20.17 -13.19 17.07
N GLN A 110 -19.82 -12.12 17.79
CA GLN A 110 -19.70 -12.14 19.24
C GLN A 110 -21.06 -12.35 19.93
N ARG A 111 -22.10 -11.68 19.44
CA ARG A 111 -23.48 -11.92 19.91
C ARG A 111 -23.92 -13.34 19.63
N ALA A 112 -23.61 -13.88 18.46
CA ALA A 112 -23.95 -15.26 18.10
C ALA A 112 -23.30 -16.31 19.01
N LYS A 113 -22.07 -16.08 19.50
CA LYS A 113 -21.40 -16.97 20.45
C LYS A 113 -22.15 -17.08 21.79
N LYS A 114 -22.87 -16.01 22.19
CA LYS A 114 -23.67 -15.96 23.43
C LYS A 114 -25.14 -16.39 23.24
N PHE A 115 -25.48 -16.71 22.00
CA PHE A 115 -26.84 -16.97 21.57
C PHE A 115 -27.37 -18.36 21.99
N VAL A 116 -26.47 -19.33 22.13
CA VAL A 116 -26.87 -20.67 22.57
C VAL A 116 -27.21 -20.64 24.06
N THR A 117 -28.48 -20.67 24.36
CA THR A 117 -29.01 -20.72 25.72
C THR A 117 -29.63 -22.11 26.01
N LYS A 118 -29.70 -22.50 27.27
CA LYS A 118 -30.36 -23.74 27.68
C LYS A 118 -31.87 -23.56 27.51
N VAL A 119 -32.44 -24.33 26.60
CA VAL A 119 -33.88 -24.28 26.31
C VAL A 119 -34.52 -25.56 26.77
N GLY A 120 -35.67 -25.48 27.40
CA GLY A 120 -36.51 -26.66 27.73
C GLY A 120 -37.11 -27.30 26.47
N LEU A 121 -37.46 -28.58 26.51
CA LEU A 121 -38.00 -29.36 25.39
C LEU A 121 -39.21 -28.72 24.68
N ALA A 122 -39.94 -27.81 25.34
CA ALA A 122 -41.08 -27.05 24.79
C ALA A 122 -40.82 -25.52 24.78
N GLY A 123 -39.55 -25.10 24.89
CA GLY A 123 -39.20 -23.67 24.98
C GLY A 123 -39.22 -22.95 23.66
N VAL A 124 -39.44 -21.64 23.69
CA VAL A 124 -39.33 -20.76 22.54
C VAL A 124 -37.85 -20.43 22.32
N TYR A 125 -37.36 -20.62 21.08
CA TYR A 125 -36.01 -20.28 20.70
C TYR A 125 -35.91 -18.79 20.38
N GLU A 126 -34.89 -18.12 20.90
CA GLU A 126 -34.54 -16.79 20.41
C GLU A 126 -33.94 -16.89 19.00
N VAL A 127 -34.50 -16.13 18.07
CA VAL A 127 -34.02 -16.09 16.70
C VAL A 127 -32.96 -14.99 16.55
N PHE A 128 -31.75 -15.38 16.19
CA PHE A 128 -30.68 -14.44 15.90
C PHE A 128 -30.60 -14.16 14.41
N LYS A 129 -30.61 -12.88 14.05
CA LYS A 129 -30.40 -12.44 12.66
C LYS A 129 -28.94 -12.06 12.46
N LEU A 130 -28.30 -12.68 11.48
CA LEU A 130 -26.98 -12.29 11.02
C LEU A 130 -27.10 -11.05 10.15
N ASP A 131 -26.52 -9.96 10.59
CA ASP A 131 -26.51 -8.70 9.84
C ASP A 131 -25.28 -8.62 8.95
N GLY A 132 -25.51 -8.47 7.65
CA GLY A 132 -24.52 -8.05 6.67
C GLY A 132 -24.78 -6.62 6.25
N TYR A 133 -23.74 -5.92 5.81
CA TYR A 133 -23.86 -4.58 5.22
C TYR A 133 -22.94 -4.44 4.01
N THR A 134 -23.22 -3.45 3.21
CA THR A 134 -22.40 -3.08 2.06
C THR A 134 -21.63 -1.81 2.37
N LEU A 135 -20.34 -1.78 2.00
CA LEU A 135 -19.50 -0.60 2.06
C LEU A 135 -19.22 -0.15 0.63
N GLU A 136 -19.65 1.06 0.28
CA GLU A 136 -19.24 1.74 -0.95
C GLU A 136 -17.94 2.49 -0.65
N VAL A 137 -16.88 2.21 -1.40
CA VAL A 137 -15.58 2.89 -1.28
C VAL A 137 -15.52 3.96 -2.36
N PRO A 138 -15.56 5.25 -2.00
CA PRO A 138 -15.43 6.30 -3.00
C PRO A 138 -14.05 6.24 -3.66
N THR A 139 -14.03 6.31 -4.99
CA THR A 139 -12.80 6.35 -5.78
C THR A 139 -12.52 7.76 -6.24
N GLU A 140 -11.28 8.18 -6.15
CA GLU A 140 -10.77 9.46 -6.62
C GLU A 140 -9.75 9.25 -7.72
N ALA A 141 -9.62 10.24 -8.62
CA ALA A 141 -8.63 10.18 -9.68
C ALA A 141 -7.27 10.68 -9.17
N TRP A 142 -6.29 9.80 -9.21
CA TRP A 142 -4.90 10.09 -8.85
C TRP A 142 -4.05 10.03 -10.10
N GLY A 143 -3.24 11.03 -10.32
CA GLY A 143 -2.41 11.09 -11.52
C GLY A 143 -1.20 11.96 -11.32
N GLY A 144 -0.27 11.81 -12.23
CA GLY A 144 0.95 12.60 -12.33
C GLY A 144 1.21 13.04 -13.75
N ALA A 145 2.04 14.05 -13.90
CA ALA A 145 2.53 14.51 -15.18
C ALA A 145 4.05 14.57 -15.16
N ALA A 146 4.68 13.97 -16.15
CA ALA A 146 6.12 14.11 -16.39
C ALA A 146 6.32 15.10 -17.55
N GLN A 147 7.03 16.18 -17.30
CA GLN A 147 7.42 17.12 -18.34
C GLN A 147 8.74 16.65 -18.96
N ILE A 148 8.76 16.53 -20.28
CA ILE A 148 9.92 16.11 -21.05
C ILE A 148 10.34 17.27 -21.94
N GLY A 149 11.53 17.81 -21.69
CA GLY A 149 12.19 18.79 -22.58
C GLY A 149 12.64 18.10 -23.87
N ILE A 150 12.35 18.72 -25.02
CA ILE A 150 12.79 18.17 -26.33
C ILE A 150 14.29 17.99 -26.37
N GLU A 151 15.06 18.95 -25.86
CA GLU A 151 16.52 18.92 -25.87
C GLU A 151 17.06 17.77 -24.99
N GLU A 152 16.47 17.56 -23.80
CA GLU A 152 16.86 16.50 -22.87
C GLU A 152 16.55 15.11 -23.44
N TYR A 153 15.47 15.01 -24.18
CA TYR A 153 15.09 13.78 -24.88
C TYR A 153 16.01 13.47 -26.06
N LEU A 154 16.33 14.49 -26.86
CA LEU A 154 17.25 14.35 -28.01
C LEU A 154 18.69 14.03 -27.57
N ASP A 155 19.12 14.57 -26.43
CA ASP A 155 20.43 14.30 -25.84
C ASP A 155 20.53 12.92 -25.16
N GLY A 156 19.40 12.18 -25.06
CA GLY A 156 19.33 10.86 -24.43
C GLY A 156 19.52 10.90 -22.91
N ARG A 157 19.25 12.05 -22.28
CA ARG A 157 19.31 12.19 -20.80
C ARG A 157 18.09 11.61 -20.12
N ILE A 158 16.98 11.51 -20.83
CA ILE A 158 15.73 10.93 -20.33
C ILE A 158 15.45 9.65 -21.09
N ASP A 159 15.30 8.55 -20.36
CA ASP A 159 14.86 7.27 -20.89
C ASP A 159 13.36 7.09 -20.64
N MET A 160 12.63 6.61 -21.64
CA MET A 160 11.20 6.33 -21.49
C MET A 160 10.91 5.23 -20.46
N ALA A 161 11.86 4.32 -20.23
CA ALA A 161 11.73 3.32 -19.16
C ALA A 161 11.68 3.98 -17.78
N ASP A 162 12.52 4.99 -17.54
CA ASP A 162 12.53 5.74 -16.28
C ASP A 162 11.20 6.48 -16.05
N VAL A 163 10.59 7.01 -17.12
CA VAL A 163 9.27 7.67 -17.02
C VAL A 163 8.19 6.68 -16.59
N VAL A 164 8.19 5.47 -17.17
CA VAL A 164 7.22 4.42 -16.78
C VAL A 164 7.42 4.00 -15.32
N GLU A 165 8.66 3.83 -14.90
CA GLU A 165 9.01 3.45 -13.52
C GLU A 165 8.56 4.52 -12.52
N ILE A 166 8.89 5.79 -12.77
CA ILE A 166 8.52 6.93 -11.91
C ILE A 166 6.99 7.04 -11.76
N ILE A 167 6.25 6.85 -12.86
CA ILE A 167 4.79 6.89 -12.82
C ILE A 167 4.23 5.77 -11.93
N ASN A 168 4.72 4.55 -12.10
CA ASN A 168 4.28 3.41 -11.29
C ASN A 168 4.60 3.58 -9.81
N ASP A 169 5.81 4.03 -9.50
CA ASP A 169 6.25 4.24 -8.12
C ASP A 169 5.49 5.39 -7.47
N GLY A 170 5.23 6.48 -8.20
CA GLY A 170 4.41 7.58 -7.73
C GLY A 170 2.97 7.17 -7.42
N LEU A 171 2.35 6.36 -8.27
CA LEU A 171 1.00 5.84 -8.00
C LEU A 171 0.97 4.88 -6.82
N ASN A 172 1.97 4.00 -6.69
CA ASN A 172 2.09 3.11 -5.54
C ASN A 172 2.26 3.88 -4.22
N GLU A 173 3.07 4.94 -4.23
CA GLU A 173 3.23 5.84 -3.08
C GLU A 173 1.92 6.54 -2.70
N CYS A 174 1.11 6.96 -3.68
CA CYS A 174 -0.22 7.52 -3.43
C CYS A 174 -1.15 6.51 -2.75
N VAL A 175 -1.18 5.26 -3.21
CA VAL A 175 -1.97 4.19 -2.56
C VAL A 175 -1.50 3.98 -1.12
N PHE A 176 -0.19 3.95 -0.89
CA PHE A 176 0.37 3.81 0.45
C PHE A 176 -0.05 4.96 1.38
N ARG A 177 0.00 6.20 0.91
CA ARG A 177 -0.45 7.38 1.67
C ARG A 177 -1.92 7.30 2.05
N GLU A 178 -2.77 6.86 1.15
CA GLU A 178 -4.20 6.68 1.43
C GLU A 178 -4.44 5.55 2.45
N ILE A 179 -3.68 4.46 2.40
CA ILE A 179 -3.72 3.40 3.42
C ILE A 179 -3.28 3.96 4.79
N ALA A 180 -2.20 4.73 4.83
CA ALA A 180 -1.71 5.35 6.06
C ALA A 180 -2.73 6.32 6.67
N LYS A 181 -3.38 7.15 5.86
CA LYS A 181 -4.48 8.03 6.29
C LYS A 181 -5.67 7.23 6.81
N ALA A 182 -6.05 6.17 6.11
CA ALA A 182 -7.13 5.29 6.50
C ALA A 182 -6.85 4.64 7.86
N LEU A 183 -5.66 4.07 8.07
CA LEU A 183 -5.23 3.51 9.35
C LEU A 183 -5.26 4.56 10.48
N LYS A 184 -4.77 5.77 10.21
CA LYS A 184 -4.80 6.86 11.18
C LYS A 184 -6.22 7.29 11.52
N SER A 185 -7.16 7.29 10.57
CA SER A 185 -8.56 7.63 10.81
C SER A 185 -9.24 6.62 11.75
N VAL A 186 -8.84 5.35 11.72
CA VAL A 186 -9.33 4.30 12.62
C VAL A 186 -9.07 4.66 14.08
N ILE A 187 -7.90 5.26 14.38
CA ILE A 187 -7.53 5.60 15.76
C ILE A 187 -8.58 6.49 16.44
N SER A 188 -9.16 7.46 15.70
CA SER A 188 -10.17 8.36 16.25
C SER A 188 -11.49 7.66 16.60
N GLN A 189 -11.77 6.54 15.95
CA GLN A 189 -13.05 5.87 15.96
C GLN A 189 -13.05 4.61 16.85
N ILE A 190 -11.88 4.06 17.24
CA ILE A 190 -11.75 2.92 18.15
C ILE A 190 -12.16 3.31 19.58
N GLN A 191 -12.77 2.38 20.30
CA GLN A 191 -13.13 2.56 21.69
C GLN A 191 -11.89 2.76 22.58
N GLN A 192 -12.04 3.51 23.67
CA GLN A 192 -10.94 3.81 24.58
C GLN A 192 -10.32 2.55 25.23
N THR A 193 -11.11 1.50 25.45
CA THR A 193 -10.63 0.21 25.98
C THR A 193 -9.68 -0.51 25.04
N ASN A 194 -9.75 -0.22 23.74
CA ASN A 194 -8.93 -0.82 22.69
C ASN A 194 -7.70 0.03 22.35
N LYS A 195 -7.43 1.06 23.17
CA LYS A 195 -6.28 1.94 23.00
C LYS A 195 -5.41 1.92 24.24
N LYS A 196 -4.11 1.81 24.03
CA LYS A 196 -3.10 2.01 25.08
C LYS A 196 -2.03 2.96 24.54
N ALA A 197 -1.59 3.87 25.39
CA ALA A 197 -0.54 4.84 25.05
C ALA A 197 0.45 4.93 26.21
N ASN A 198 1.72 4.66 25.93
CA ASN A 198 2.80 4.66 26.91
C ASN A 198 4.05 5.34 26.33
N ASN A 199 4.96 5.79 27.21
CA ASN A 199 6.23 6.37 26.81
C ASN A 199 7.29 5.33 26.44
N SER A 200 7.01 4.05 26.65
CA SER A 200 7.87 2.92 26.28
C SER A 200 6.99 1.71 26.02
N PHE A 201 7.56 0.67 25.43
CA PHE A 201 6.83 -0.57 25.25
C PHE A 201 6.54 -1.23 26.60
N VAL A 202 5.26 -1.45 26.91
CA VAL A 202 4.78 -2.14 28.12
C VAL A 202 4.13 -3.44 27.68
N GLN A 203 4.75 -4.56 28.04
CA GLN A 203 4.32 -5.89 27.62
C GLN A 203 2.89 -6.22 28.11
N ALA A 204 2.54 -5.86 29.35
CA ALA A 204 1.22 -6.15 29.94
C ALA A 204 0.08 -5.50 29.15
N ASP A 205 0.26 -4.25 28.73
CA ASP A 205 -0.74 -3.52 27.95
C ASP A 205 -0.90 -4.08 26.53
N MET A 206 0.22 -4.53 25.93
CA MET A 206 0.18 -5.19 24.63
C MET A 206 -0.56 -6.54 24.72
N ASP A 207 -0.31 -7.32 25.77
CA ASP A 207 -0.97 -8.60 26.00
C ASP A 207 -2.48 -8.42 26.22
N GLU A 208 -2.91 -7.36 26.94
CA GLU A 208 -4.32 -7.04 27.11
C GLU A 208 -5.00 -6.74 25.78
N LEU A 209 -4.37 -5.93 24.92
CA LEU A 209 -4.90 -5.61 23.59
C LEU A 209 -4.95 -6.85 22.68
N LEU A 210 -3.96 -7.73 22.75
CA LEU A 210 -3.96 -8.99 22.01
C LEU A 210 -5.10 -9.91 22.46
N GLN A 211 -5.38 -10.02 23.77
CA GLN A 211 -6.51 -10.79 24.28
C GLN A 211 -7.85 -10.26 23.77
N ILE A 212 -8.00 -8.92 23.71
CA ILE A 212 -9.21 -8.30 23.14
C ILE A 212 -9.35 -8.68 21.67
N ALA A 213 -8.28 -8.54 20.87
CA ALA A 213 -8.30 -8.84 19.45
C ALA A 213 -8.55 -10.33 19.18
N ASP A 214 -7.95 -11.23 19.94
CA ASP A 214 -8.12 -12.69 19.83
C ASP A 214 -9.54 -13.16 20.12
N ALA A 215 -10.29 -12.42 20.94
CA ALA A 215 -11.71 -12.72 21.16
C ALA A 215 -12.53 -12.62 19.86
N TYR A 216 -12.04 -11.86 18.87
CA TYR A 216 -12.68 -11.66 17.57
C TYR A 216 -12.08 -12.48 16.45
N GLY A 217 -10.83 -12.92 16.58
CA GLY A 217 -10.11 -13.72 15.58
C GLY A 217 -8.61 -13.72 15.90
N LYS A 218 -7.81 -14.54 15.23
CA LYS A 218 -6.36 -14.56 15.47
C LYS A 218 -5.77 -13.17 15.20
N ALA A 219 -5.18 -12.55 16.21
CA ALA A 219 -4.61 -11.22 16.08
C ALA A 219 -3.30 -11.25 15.25
N THR A 220 -3.12 -10.22 14.42
CA THR A 220 -1.88 -9.91 13.73
C THR A 220 -1.50 -8.47 14.04
N ILE A 221 -0.22 -8.23 14.31
CA ILE A 221 0.31 -6.92 14.66
C ILE A 221 0.89 -6.29 13.40
N TYR A 222 0.42 -5.10 13.05
CA TYR A 222 0.91 -4.29 11.93
C TYR A 222 1.57 -3.04 12.47
N CYS A 223 2.84 -2.87 12.21
CA CYS A 223 3.61 -1.72 12.70
C CYS A 223 4.76 -1.38 11.76
N THR A 224 5.38 -0.23 11.97
CA THR A 224 6.62 0.11 11.28
C THR A 224 7.81 -0.65 11.89
N PHE A 225 8.89 -0.74 11.14
CA PHE A 225 10.13 -1.37 11.61
C PHE A 225 10.62 -0.77 12.94
N GLU A 226 10.53 0.55 13.08
CA GLU A 226 10.95 1.27 14.30
C GLU A 226 10.15 0.86 15.52
N PHE A 227 8.84 0.73 15.36
CA PHE A 227 7.99 0.24 16.44
C PHE A 227 8.34 -1.21 16.78
N ALA A 228 8.47 -2.07 15.77
CA ALA A 228 8.79 -3.48 15.95
C ALA A 228 10.14 -3.70 16.67
N ALA A 229 11.12 -2.85 16.41
CA ALA A 229 12.41 -2.88 17.10
C ALA A 229 12.29 -2.55 18.60
N THR A 230 11.26 -1.79 19.02
CA THR A 230 11.03 -1.51 20.45
C THR A 230 10.21 -2.61 21.16
N MET A 231 9.59 -3.51 20.42
CA MET A 231 8.81 -4.62 20.96
C MET A 231 9.70 -5.76 21.49
N VAL A 232 10.51 -5.45 22.49
CA VAL A 232 11.37 -6.45 23.12
C VAL A 232 10.70 -6.93 24.40
N PRO A 233 10.27 -8.20 24.48
CA PRO A 233 9.79 -8.79 25.71
C PRO A 233 10.92 -8.90 26.75
N ASP A 234 10.57 -9.11 28.01
CA ASP A 234 11.54 -9.31 29.08
C ASP A 234 12.58 -10.38 28.72
N ASN A 235 13.85 -10.11 29.00
CA ASN A 235 14.98 -10.96 28.66
C ASN A 235 14.88 -12.41 29.14
N ASN A 236 14.09 -12.65 30.19
CA ASN A 236 13.88 -14.00 30.73
C ASN A 236 12.90 -14.85 29.91
N TRP A 237 12.19 -14.25 28.97
CA TRP A 237 11.17 -14.92 28.17
C TRP A 237 11.63 -15.28 26.77
N ILE A 238 12.69 -14.65 26.28
CA ILE A 238 13.20 -14.84 24.90
C ILE A 238 14.24 -15.94 24.88
N SER A 239 14.04 -16.96 24.04
CA SER A 239 15.04 -18.00 23.78
C SER A 239 16.29 -17.43 23.08
N ASN A 240 17.40 -18.14 23.17
CA ASN A 240 18.64 -17.73 22.46
C ASN A 240 18.47 -17.73 20.94
N GLU A 241 17.65 -18.62 20.40
CA GLU A 241 17.33 -18.66 18.97
C GLU A 241 16.54 -17.42 18.54
N GLN A 242 15.58 -16.99 19.34
CA GLN A 242 14.83 -15.76 19.07
C GLN A 242 15.72 -14.51 19.17
N LYS A 243 16.68 -14.49 20.10
CA LYS A 243 17.68 -13.41 20.18
C LYS A 243 18.55 -13.35 18.92
N ASN A 244 18.97 -14.51 18.39
CA ASN A 244 19.72 -14.58 17.13
C ASN A 244 18.89 -14.14 15.94
N THR A 245 17.61 -14.54 15.88
CA THR A 245 16.69 -14.10 14.84
C THR A 245 16.50 -12.58 14.91
N MET A 246 16.26 -12.05 16.10
CA MET A 246 16.11 -10.60 16.31
C MET A 246 17.39 -9.83 15.94
N TRP A 247 18.56 -10.39 16.22
CA TRP A 247 19.83 -9.80 15.81
C TRP A 247 19.97 -9.72 14.29
N ASN A 248 19.52 -10.74 13.57
CA ASN A 248 19.63 -10.81 12.12
C ASN A 248 18.55 -9.96 11.41
N THR A 249 17.32 -9.90 11.94
CA THR A 249 16.19 -9.20 11.31
C THR A 249 15.94 -7.79 11.87
N GLY A 250 16.48 -7.49 13.06
CA GLY A 250 16.26 -6.24 13.77
C GLY A 250 14.93 -6.17 14.56
N TYR A 251 14.07 -7.18 14.44
CA TYR A 251 12.79 -7.26 15.14
C TYR A 251 12.32 -8.70 15.35
N LEU A 252 11.30 -8.90 16.16
CA LEU A 252 10.66 -10.19 16.35
C LEU A 252 9.53 -10.37 15.32
N ALA A 253 9.69 -11.32 14.39
CA ALA A 253 8.67 -11.65 13.40
C ALA A 253 7.42 -12.30 14.05
N ASN A 254 7.54 -12.79 15.27
CA ASN A 254 6.47 -13.45 16.00
C ASN A 254 6.49 -13.01 17.47
N TYR A 255 5.43 -12.38 17.93
CA TYR A 255 5.27 -11.96 19.31
C TYR A 255 4.23 -12.84 20.00
N LYS A 256 4.65 -13.71 20.91
CA LYS A 256 3.76 -14.62 21.68
C LYS A 256 2.75 -15.41 20.82
N GLY A 257 3.16 -15.87 19.65
CA GLY A 257 2.30 -16.63 18.72
C GLY A 257 1.51 -15.77 17.71
N HIS A 258 1.64 -14.45 17.77
CA HIS A 258 1.03 -13.52 16.84
C HIS A 258 2.05 -13.03 15.82
N ASN A 259 1.68 -13.03 14.53
CA ASN A 259 2.56 -12.54 13.48
C ASN A 259 2.74 -11.02 13.59
N VAL A 260 3.96 -10.55 13.40
CA VAL A 260 4.30 -9.14 13.28
C VAL A 260 4.58 -8.86 11.81
N VAL A 261 3.77 -8.01 11.21
CA VAL A 261 3.90 -7.59 9.81
C VAL A 261 4.43 -6.16 9.78
N ILE A 262 5.58 -6.01 9.14
CA ILE A 262 6.18 -4.69 8.98
C ILE A 262 5.52 -3.98 7.81
N LEU A 263 4.98 -2.80 8.08
CA LEU A 263 4.48 -1.91 7.06
C LEU A 263 5.65 -1.11 6.49
N PRO A 264 5.78 -1.04 5.15
CA PRO A 264 6.80 -0.19 4.55
C PRO A 264 6.58 1.25 5.00
N ASN A 265 7.62 2.04 5.09
CA ASN A 265 7.52 3.45 5.41
C ASN A 265 8.46 4.25 4.50
N SER A 266 7.98 5.37 4.00
CA SER A 266 8.73 6.29 3.18
C SER A 266 8.75 7.68 3.82
N PHE A 267 9.57 8.57 3.27
CA PHE A 267 9.62 9.96 3.71
C PHE A 267 8.81 10.83 2.75
N GLU A 268 8.05 11.79 3.30
CA GLU A 268 7.30 12.77 2.51
C GLU A 268 8.20 13.89 1.96
N ASP A 269 9.30 14.15 2.65
CA ASP A 269 10.19 15.26 2.38
C ASP A 269 11.58 14.79 1.94
N THR A 270 12.24 15.61 1.10
CA THR A 270 13.61 15.37 0.63
C THR A 270 14.67 15.46 1.74
N LYS A 271 14.31 15.97 2.92
CA LYS A 271 15.20 16.10 4.09
C LYS A 271 15.12 14.89 5.03
N ASN A 272 14.29 13.90 4.70
CA ASN A 272 14.05 12.70 5.50
C ASN A 272 13.59 13.00 6.95
N THR A 273 12.81 14.06 7.14
CA THR A 273 12.31 14.48 8.45
C THR A 273 10.88 14.05 8.72
N GLN A 274 10.09 13.85 7.68
CA GLN A 274 8.69 13.46 7.78
C GLN A 274 8.44 12.09 7.16
N LYS A 275 7.85 11.21 7.96
CA LYS A 275 7.43 9.89 7.50
C LYS A 275 5.96 9.89 7.10
N VAL A 276 5.62 9.15 6.08
CA VAL A 276 4.24 8.97 5.62
C VAL A 276 3.41 8.28 6.69
N MET A 277 3.95 7.22 7.28
CA MET A 277 3.30 6.50 8.37
C MET A 277 3.92 6.92 9.72
N ASP A 278 3.06 7.19 10.69
CA ASP A 278 3.47 7.52 12.04
C ASP A 278 4.06 6.28 12.74
N PRO A 279 5.37 6.28 13.08
CA PRO A 279 6.02 5.12 13.66
C PRO A 279 5.60 4.85 15.11
N SER A 280 4.87 5.73 15.74
CA SER A 280 4.45 5.57 17.14
C SER A 280 3.33 4.55 17.33
N TYR A 281 2.66 4.11 16.26
CA TYR A 281 1.49 3.25 16.35
C TYR A 281 1.77 1.82 15.90
N ALA A 282 1.21 0.86 16.65
CA ALA A 282 1.02 -0.51 16.23
C ALA A 282 -0.47 -0.82 16.18
N TYR A 283 -0.91 -1.39 15.07
CA TYR A 283 -2.28 -1.77 14.82
C TYR A 283 -2.44 -3.27 15.03
N ILE A 284 -3.31 -3.66 15.91
CA ILE A 284 -3.60 -5.05 16.20
C ILE A 284 -4.95 -5.37 15.56
N ILE A 285 -4.91 -6.18 14.51
CA ILE A 285 -6.07 -6.47 13.68
C ILE A 285 -6.35 -7.95 13.71
N PRO A 286 -7.56 -8.38 14.14
CA PRO A 286 -7.94 -9.79 14.10
C PRO A 286 -8.06 -10.23 12.63
N THR A 287 -7.28 -11.21 12.23
CA THR A 287 -7.37 -11.83 10.91
C THR A 287 -8.55 -12.80 10.90
N GLY A 288 -9.60 -12.43 10.23
CA GLY A 288 -10.79 -13.24 10.03
C GLY A 288 -11.10 -13.40 8.55
N ALA A 289 -12.29 -13.90 8.23
CA ALA A 289 -12.76 -14.06 6.85
C ALA A 289 -12.91 -12.72 6.09
N ASP A 290 -12.94 -11.60 6.80
CA ASP A 290 -13.12 -10.27 6.22
C ASP A 290 -11.96 -9.35 6.61
N LYS A 291 -11.22 -8.90 5.60
CA LYS A 291 -10.10 -7.98 5.78
C LYS A 291 -10.63 -6.57 6.03
N PRO A 292 -10.09 -5.83 7.02
CA PRO A 292 -10.67 -4.55 7.43
C PRO A 292 -10.49 -3.43 6.41
N ILE A 293 -9.40 -3.44 5.66
CA ILE A 293 -9.14 -2.43 4.65
C ILE A 293 -9.63 -2.92 3.30
N LYS A 294 -10.37 -2.07 2.58
CA LYS A 294 -10.88 -2.33 1.24
C LYS A 294 -10.24 -1.32 0.29
N ILE A 295 -9.57 -1.83 -0.74
CA ILE A 295 -8.95 -1.02 -1.78
C ILE A 295 -9.67 -1.31 -3.09
N ALA A 296 -10.20 -0.28 -3.70
CA ALA A 296 -10.90 -0.36 -4.97
C ALA A 296 -10.09 0.36 -6.04
N PHE A 297 -9.76 -0.33 -7.12
CA PHE A 297 -9.30 0.29 -8.36
C PHE A 297 -10.49 0.35 -9.32
N GLU A 298 -10.73 1.50 -9.94
CA GLU A 298 -11.84 1.71 -10.88
C GLU A 298 -11.31 2.06 -12.27
N GLY A 299 -11.82 1.37 -13.27
CA GLY A 299 -11.54 1.62 -14.68
C GLY A 299 -10.07 1.40 -15.06
N ASP A 300 -9.74 1.80 -16.27
CA ASP A 300 -8.40 1.69 -16.82
C ASP A 300 -7.58 2.96 -16.55
N ALA A 301 -6.25 2.82 -16.48
CA ALA A 301 -5.37 3.96 -16.51
C ALA A 301 -5.46 4.62 -17.88
N LEU A 302 -5.41 5.93 -17.92
CA LEU A 302 -5.39 6.68 -19.17
C LEU A 302 -4.15 7.54 -19.22
N VAL A 303 -3.48 7.51 -20.36
CA VAL A 303 -2.30 8.31 -20.65
C VAL A 303 -2.62 9.28 -21.77
N ARG A 304 -2.22 10.52 -21.61
CA ARG A 304 -2.33 11.53 -22.64
C ARG A 304 -1.11 12.43 -22.69
N GLU A 305 -0.86 12.99 -23.85
CA GLU A 305 0.16 13.99 -24.07
C GLU A 305 -0.47 15.38 -24.12
N TRP A 306 0.23 16.34 -23.53
CA TRP A 306 -0.07 17.77 -23.66
C TRP A 306 1.17 18.50 -24.15
N GLU A 307 1.01 19.34 -25.16
CA GLU A 307 2.10 20.16 -25.72
C GLU A 307 2.03 21.58 -25.17
N ASN A 308 3.07 22.03 -24.53
CA ASN A 308 3.19 23.36 -23.96
C ASN A 308 3.66 24.39 -25.00
N LYS A 309 3.50 25.67 -24.69
CA LYS A 309 3.89 26.79 -25.58
C LYS A 309 5.39 26.88 -25.83
N ASP A 310 6.21 26.32 -24.95
CA ASP A 310 7.68 26.25 -25.05
C ASP A 310 8.17 24.99 -25.75
N TRP A 311 7.30 24.26 -26.43
CA TRP A 311 7.57 22.99 -27.11
C TRP A 311 7.91 21.84 -26.17
N SER A 312 7.88 22.04 -24.85
CA SER A 312 7.96 20.94 -23.92
C SER A 312 6.66 20.11 -23.96
N ARG A 313 6.76 18.84 -23.63
CA ARG A 313 5.64 17.91 -23.62
C ARG A 313 5.44 17.34 -22.26
N GLU A 314 4.19 17.23 -21.89
CA GLU A 314 3.78 16.58 -20.65
C GLU A 314 3.08 15.27 -20.96
N ILE A 315 3.58 14.18 -20.39
CA ILE A 315 2.90 12.89 -20.38
C ILE A 315 2.12 12.84 -19.08
N GLN A 316 0.80 12.89 -19.19
CA GLN A 316 -0.12 12.86 -18.05
C GLN A 316 -0.74 11.48 -17.95
N THR A 317 -0.64 10.88 -16.78
CA THR A 317 -1.24 9.56 -16.49
C THR A 317 -2.12 9.69 -15.27
N TYR A 318 -3.29 9.05 -15.28
CA TYR A 318 -4.11 8.93 -14.10
C TYR A 318 -4.72 7.53 -13.97
N LYS A 319 -4.99 7.13 -12.73
CA LYS A 319 -5.73 5.93 -12.35
C LYS A 319 -6.69 6.29 -11.22
N LYS A 320 -7.90 5.74 -11.25
CA LYS A 320 -8.83 5.93 -10.14
C LYS A 320 -8.65 4.81 -9.13
N PHE A 321 -8.54 5.18 -7.86
CA PHE A 321 -8.60 4.24 -6.76
C PHE A 321 -9.15 4.90 -5.49
N GLY A 322 -9.56 4.08 -4.56
CA GLY A 322 -10.05 4.51 -3.26
C GLY A 322 -9.72 3.50 -2.17
N VAL A 323 -9.59 3.98 -0.95
CA VAL A 323 -9.34 3.18 0.24
C VAL A 323 -10.45 3.39 1.24
N GLY A 324 -11.06 2.32 1.69
CA GLY A 324 -12.11 2.34 2.70
C GLY A 324 -11.81 1.36 3.83
N ILE A 325 -12.39 1.61 5.00
CA ILE A 325 -12.29 0.72 6.15
C ILE A 325 -13.67 0.17 6.47
N VAL A 326 -13.73 -1.15 6.53
CA VAL A 326 -14.95 -1.84 6.93
C VAL A 326 -15.13 -1.70 8.42
N GLY A 327 -16.27 -1.11 8.77
CA GLY A 327 -16.86 -1.03 10.09
C GLY A 327 -15.93 -1.23 11.27
N LEU A 328 -15.85 -0.22 12.08
CA LEU A 328 -15.11 -0.20 13.33
C LEU A 328 -15.55 -1.31 14.23
N ASN A 329 -14.92 -2.42 14.01
CA ASN A 329 -15.16 -3.58 14.83
C ASN A 329 -14.48 -3.35 16.17
N ASN A 330 -15.17 -3.70 17.23
CA ASN A 330 -14.65 -3.68 18.59
C ASN A 330 -13.37 -4.54 18.77
N GLY A 331 -12.97 -5.27 17.75
CA GLY A 331 -11.79 -6.14 17.76
C GLY A 331 -10.49 -5.47 17.30
N ILE A 332 -10.56 -4.30 16.65
CA ILE A 332 -9.34 -3.58 16.26
C ILE A 332 -8.80 -2.85 17.49
N CYS A 333 -7.52 -3.07 17.79
CA CYS A 333 -6.84 -2.43 18.90
C CYS A 333 -5.63 -1.65 18.40
N VAL A 334 -5.25 -0.60 19.14
CA VAL A 334 -4.11 0.24 18.81
C VAL A 334 -3.25 0.46 20.04
N TYR A 335 -1.97 0.20 19.89
CA TYR A 335 -0.96 0.55 20.89
C TYR A 335 -0.12 1.72 20.39
N GLN A 336 0.10 2.71 21.24
CA GLN A 336 0.95 3.87 20.94
C GLN A 336 2.17 3.91 21.85
N ASN A 337 3.35 4.00 21.24
CA ASN A 337 4.59 4.35 21.92
C ASN A 337 4.91 5.81 21.64
N THR A 338 4.64 6.67 22.62
CA THR A 338 4.74 8.14 22.43
C THR A 338 6.19 8.63 22.23
N THR A 339 7.19 7.85 22.64
CA THR A 339 8.61 8.18 22.39
C THR A 339 8.97 8.17 20.92
N LEU A 340 8.27 7.34 20.12
CA LEU A 340 8.46 7.28 18.67
C LEU A 340 7.61 8.29 17.89
N ALA A 341 6.75 9.07 18.59
CA ALA A 341 5.92 10.04 17.92
C ALA A 341 6.79 11.10 17.23
N PRO A 342 6.50 11.42 15.96
CA PRO A 342 7.21 12.49 15.27
C PRO A 342 7.06 13.78 16.07
N ALA A 343 8.16 14.53 16.24
CA ALA A 343 8.14 15.79 16.96
C ALA A 343 7.02 16.68 16.39
N ALA A 344 6.15 17.19 17.25
CA ALA A 344 5.09 18.08 16.84
C ALA A 344 5.72 19.22 16.02
N LYS A 345 5.28 19.39 14.77
CA LYS A 345 5.74 20.49 13.93
C LYS A 345 5.40 21.80 14.65
N THR A 346 6.38 22.44 15.23
CA THR A 346 6.28 23.85 15.49
C THR A 346 6.32 24.51 14.13
N LEU A 347 5.18 24.92 13.60
CA LEU A 347 5.10 25.83 12.47
C LEU A 347 5.79 27.11 12.94
N VAL A 348 7.11 27.19 12.75
CA VAL A 348 7.81 28.46 12.80
C VAL A 348 7.40 29.16 11.51
N LEU A 349 6.29 29.88 11.62
CA LEU A 349 5.92 30.92 10.67
C LEU A 349 6.96 32.03 10.78
N ASN A 350 8.16 31.78 10.29
CA ASN A 350 9.05 32.85 9.86
C ASN A 350 8.50 33.34 8.53
N ALA A 351 7.39 34.05 8.60
CA ALA A 351 6.95 34.91 7.52
C ALA A 351 8.00 36.02 7.36
N ALA A 352 8.98 35.79 6.51
CA ALA A 352 9.68 36.90 5.90
C ALA A 352 8.64 37.70 5.09
N PRO A 353 8.44 38.98 5.34
CA PRO A 353 7.47 39.74 4.58
C PRO A 353 7.98 39.89 3.14
N GLY A 354 7.26 39.32 2.18
CA GLY A 354 7.38 39.72 0.79
C GLY A 354 7.67 38.66 -0.27
N LEU A 355 7.45 37.37 -0.03
CA LEU A 355 7.49 36.39 -1.12
C LEU A 355 6.13 35.67 -1.22
N SER A 356 5.40 36.03 -2.27
CA SER A 356 4.25 35.25 -2.74
C SER A 356 4.67 33.79 -2.97
N PRO A 357 3.82 32.80 -2.67
CA PRO A 357 4.14 31.42 -2.97
C PRO A 357 4.18 31.24 -4.48
N VAL A 358 5.39 31.08 -5.01
CA VAL A 358 5.60 30.52 -6.34
C VAL A 358 5.39 29.02 -6.15
N PHE A 359 4.33 28.50 -6.72
CA PHE A 359 4.17 27.07 -6.88
C PHE A 359 5.33 26.55 -7.74
N GLN A 360 6.24 25.83 -7.13
CA GLN A 360 7.18 24.93 -7.76
C GLN A 360 6.79 23.51 -7.43
#